data_8323f8d9f01aa1ecd2d3ab0993ce72f4
#
_entry.id   8323f8d9f01aa1ecd2d3ab0993ce72f4
#
_cell.length_a   1.000
_cell.length_b   1.000
_cell.length_c   1.000
_cell.angle_alpha   90.00
_cell.angle_beta   90.00
_cell.angle_gamma   90.00
#
_symmetry.space_group_name_H-M   'P 1'
#
loop_
_entity.id
_entity.type
_entity.pdbx_description
1 polymer ?
#
loop_
_entity_poly.entity_id
_entity_poly.type
_entity_poly.pdbx_seq_one_letter_code
_entity_poly.pdbx_strand_id
1 'polypeptide(L)'
;MGVESILDDALRKTSITDSVRHRVDSESSYSSDYSIQQHNMGRIVEGKRVLTLDGYSLSVKDLVDCHDGHCRLELAPFARERIIKARKFLEKIAGEHRIVYGITTGFGTFANVTICPEDIRQLQLNLIRSHATGYGDPLSPQKARMLLALRINVLAKGHSGISLQNVEKLVAAFNAFAVSFVPEQGTVGCSGDLCPLAHLALGLLGEGNMWSPKTGWAPAAEVLKENNLEKLDLGPKEGLALINGTQMVSSLGALAVYRAEKIAKQADVIAALTLDVLKGTTRAYDAKIHRVRPHQGQNDVARRLRALLHSDLNPSEIAESHRNCGKVQDAYTLRCVPQVHGVVHETIEFCKGIITKELNSATDNPLIFADQEEIISGGNFHGEYPAKAMDYLAIAVQELAQMSERRLERLVNHELSGLPTFLTKFGGLNSGLMTVQLCAASLVSENKVLCHPSSADSIPTSCNQEDHVSMGGFAARKALKVVEHVEAVLAMELIAACQGMEFLKPLKSTTTLQKVYDLVRTVFKPLEEDRYMHPEIQAVINLVRENKIWDAVSPFLDRMADLESDFPDVLRQNTTSPTAALLNSSCGETCATSAISFDKYAH
;
A
#
# COMPACT_ATOMS: atom_id res chain seq x y z
N MET A 1 26.29 -45.47 29.39
CA MET A 1 25.54 -44.82 30.47
C MET A 1 25.83 -43.33 30.35
N GLY A 2 25.05 -42.45 29.80
CA GLY A 2 23.71 -42.47 29.30
C GLY A 2 23.29 -41.03 29.29
N VAL A 3 23.21 -40.42 28.13
CA VAL A 3 22.75 -39.01 27.93
C VAL A 3 21.22 -38.89 28.22
N GLU A 4 20.53 -40.01 28.32
CA GLU A 4 19.08 -40.07 28.59
C GLU A 4 18.71 -39.76 30.06
N SER A 5 19.63 -39.93 31.04
CA SER A 5 19.31 -39.68 32.45
C SER A 5 19.36 -38.18 32.83
N ILE A 6 19.90 -37.31 32.00
CA ILE A 6 19.99 -35.88 32.26
C ILE A 6 18.78 -35.12 31.69
N LEU A 7 18.10 -35.66 30.71
CA LEU A 7 16.86 -35.07 30.14
C LEU A 7 15.62 -35.33 31.01
N ASP A 8 15.56 -36.47 31.71
CA ASP A 8 14.43 -36.80 32.60
C ASP A 8 14.39 -36.01 33.91
N ASP A 9 15.54 -35.55 34.40
CA ASP A 9 15.62 -34.73 35.64
C ASP A 9 15.31 -33.23 35.36
N ALA A 10 15.48 -32.78 34.11
CA ALA A 10 15.10 -31.43 33.69
C ALA A 10 13.57 -31.28 33.46
N LEU A 11 12.90 -32.34 33.11
CA LEU A 11 11.45 -32.35 32.86
C LEU A 11 10.57 -32.49 34.11
N ARG A 12 11.18 -32.89 35.26
CA ARG A 12 10.47 -33.00 36.55
C ARG A 12 10.50 -31.75 37.42
N LYS A 13 11.25 -30.70 37.05
CA LYS A 13 11.37 -29.44 37.82
C LYS A 13 10.59 -28.26 37.28
N THR A 14 9.74 -28.42 36.26
CA THR A 14 8.87 -27.35 35.73
C THR A 14 7.39 -27.66 35.98
N SER A 15 6.98 -27.64 37.25
CA SER A 15 5.57 -27.55 37.65
C SER A 15 5.07 -26.10 37.71
N ILE A 16 5.39 -25.28 36.71
CA ILE A 16 4.91 -23.87 36.59
C ILE A 16 3.99 -23.71 35.34
N THR A 17 3.53 -24.80 34.74
CA THR A 17 2.79 -24.69 33.47
C THR A 17 1.26 -24.59 33.61
N ASP A 18 0.67 -24.89 34.76
CA ASP A 18 -0.80 -24.86 34.91
C ASP A 18 -1.36 -23.50 35.34
N SER A 19 -0.59 -22.65 36.03
CA SER A 19 -1.06 -21.30 36.38
C SER A 19 -0.94 -20.28 35.24
N VAL A 20 -0.10 -20.55 34.24
CA VAL A 20 0.06 -19.69 33.06
C VAL A 20 -1.01 -20.02 31.98
N ARG A 21 -1.40 -21.28 31.85
CA ARG A 21 -2.49 -21.67 30.93
C ARG A 21 -3.85 -21.06 31.31
N HIS A 22 -4.18 -21.00 32.58
CA HIS A 22 -5.44 -20.38 33.05
C HIS A 22 -5.48 -18.85 32.93
N ARG A 23 -4.32 -18.15 32.76
CA ARG A 23 -4.30 -16.70 32.52
C ARG A 23 -4.35 -16.33 31.05
N VAL A 24 -3.91 -17.21 30.14
CA VAL A 24 -4.00 -16.98 28.68
C VAL A 24 -5.41 -17.29 28.17
N ASP A 25 -6.10 -18.25 28.78
CA ASP A 25 -7.48 -18.60 28.39
C ASP A 25 -8.54 -17.59 28.88
N SER A 26 -8.21 -16.67 29.80
CA SER A 26 -9.13 -15.58 30.19
C SER A 26 -9.11 -14.38 29.25
N GLU A 27 -8.13 -14.27 28.33
CA GLU A 27 -8.13 -13.27 27.26
C GLU A 27 -8.83 -13.78 25.96
N SER A 28 -9.14 -15.06 25.86
CA SER A 28 -9.81 -15.66 24.69
C SER A 28 -11.33 -15.52 24.66
N SER A 29 -11.92 -14.72 25.56
CA SER A 29 -13.38 -14.43 25.51
C SER A 29 -13.76 -13.28 24.57
N TYR A 30 -12.87 -12.83 23.69
CA TYR A 30 -13.18 -11.86 22.62
C TYR A 30 -13.70 -12.55 21.35
N SER A 31 -14.66 -13.46 21.49
CA SER A 31 -15.37 -14.07 20.35
C SER A 31 -16.46 -13.17 19.74
N SER A 32 -16.41 -11.86 20.02
CA SER A 32 -17.36 -10.88 19.46
C SER A 32 -16.90 -10.20 18.16
N ASP A 33 -15.69 -10.52 17.66
CA ASP A 33 -15.09 -9.79 16.53
C ASP A 33 -15.81 -10.03 15.18
N TYR A 34 -16.49 -11.16 15.01
CA TYR A 34 -17.28 -11.43 13.80
C TYR A 34 -18.52 -10.52 13.65
N SER A 35 -19.07 -10.02 14.77
CA SER A 35 -20.29 -9.19 14.73
C SER A 35 -20.01 -7.76 14.27
N ILE A 36 -18.81 -7.22 14.50
CA ILE A 36 -18.47 -5.82 14.17
C ILE A 36 -18.09 -5.68 12.69
N GLN A 37 -17.39 -6.66 12.11
CA GLN A 37 -17.14 -6.67 10.66
C GLN A 37 -18.46 -6.74 9.87
N GLN A 38 -19.46 -7.47 10.35
CA GLN A 38 -20.80 -7.46 9.76
C GLN A 38 -21.55 -6.14 10.00
N HIS A 39 -21.33 -5.44 11.12
CA HIS A 39 -21.94 -4.13 11.39
C HIS A 39 -21.40 -3.02 10.49
N ASN A 40 -20.13 -3.09 10.07
CA ASN A 40 -19.54 -2.12 9.14
C ASN A 40 -19.95 -2.35 7.68
N MET A 41 -20.53 -3.49 7.34
CA MET A 41 -21.05 -3.76 6.01
C MET A 41 -22.48 -3.24 5.85
N GLY A 42 -22.64 -1.95 5.55
CA GLY A 42 -23.86 -1.46 4.94
C GLY A 42 -24.66 -0.37 5.65
N ARG A 43 -24.27 0.11 6.84
CA ARG A 43 -24.99 1.25 7.43
C ARG A 43 -24.67 2.53 6.67
N ILE A 44 -25.69 3.14 6.05
CA ILE A 44 -25.57 4.40 5.32
C ILE A 44 -26.38 5.46 6.07
N VAL A 45 -25.76 6.61 6.36
CA VAL A 45 -26.40 7.78 6.96
C VAL A 45 -26.07 8.99 6.08
N GLU A 46 -27.08 9.73 5.66
CA GLU A 46 -26.94 10.89 4.76
C GLU A 46 -26.15 10.55 3.47
N GLY A 47 -26.37 9.36 2.92
CA GLY A 47 -25.67 8.89 1.70
C GLY A 47 -24.21 8.47 1.93
N LYS A 48 -23.70 8.47 3.17
CA LYS A 48 -22.34 8.10 3.53
C LYS A 48 -22.31 6.78 4.29
N ARG A 49 -21.32 5.92 3.97
CA ARG A 49 -21.04 4.71 4.75
C ARG A 49 -20.61 5.12 6.17
N VAL A 50 -21.18 4.48 7.19
CA VAL A 50 -20.76 4.65 8.58
C VAL A 50 -19.69 3.62 8.91
N LEU A 51 -18.53 4.09 9.35
CA LEU A 51 -17.43 3.28 9.86
C LEU A 51 -17.38 3.43 11.39
N THR A 52 -17.58 2.33 12.10
CA THR A 52 -17.53 2.30 13.56
C THR A 52 -16.12 1.95 14.02
N LEU A 53 -15.47 2.86 14.75
CA LEU A 53 -14.12 2.69 15.26
C LEU A 53 -14.15 2.06 16.66
N ASP A 54 -13.44 0.95 16.79
CA ASP A 54 -13.32 0.17 18.02
C ASP A 54 -11.88 0.06 18.55
N GLY A 55 -10.90 0.47 17.73
CA GLY A 55 -9.48 0.36 18.02
C GLY A 55 -8.85 -0.98 17.64
N TYR A 56 -9.61 -1.96 17.10
CA TYR A 56 -9.13 -3.32 16.88
C TYR A 56 -9.41 -3.90 15.49
N SER A 57 -10.43 -3.41 14.78
CA SER A 57 -10.94 -4.06 13.56
C SER A 57 -10.79 -3.24 12.28
N LEU A 58 -10.02 -2.14 12.31
CA LEU A 58 -9.81 -1.25 11.16
C LEU A 58 -8.97 -1.94 10.08
N SER A 59 -9.54 -2.13 8.89
CA SER A 59 -8.78 -2.64 7.73
C SER A 59 -8.09 -1.51 6.96
N VAL A 60 -7.05 -1.88 6.17
CA VAL A 60 -6.39 -0.95 5.23
C VAL A 60 -7.41 -0.30 4.30
N LYS A 61 -8.36 -1.10 3.78
CA LYS A 61 -9.41 -0.58 2.90
C LYS A 61 -10.33 0.42 3.61
N ASP A 62 -10.77 0.12 4.84
CA ASP A 62 -11.65 1.02 5.60
C ASP A 62 -10.98 2.37 5.87
N LEU A 63 -9.68 2.37 6.19
CA LEU A 63 -8.93 3.61 6.38
C LEU A 63 -8.81 4.39 5.06
N VAL A 64 -8.55 3.70 3.94
CA VAL A 64 -8.49 4.37 2.63
C VAL A 64 -9.86 4.89 2.19
N ASP A 65 -10.95 4.19 2.48
CA ASP A 65 -12.31 4.68 2.21
C ASP A 65 -12.61 6.00 2.97
N CYS A 66 -11.85 6.32 4.03
CA CYS A 66 -11.90 7.62 4.70
C CYS A 66 -11.36 8.79 3.87
N HIS A 67 -10.58 8.50 2.81
CA HIS A 67 -9.89 9.50 2.00
C HIS A 67 -10.86 10.50 1.33
N ASP A 68 -11.88 10.03 0.65
CA ASP A 68 -12.66 10.83 -0.30
C ASP A 68 -13.94 11.47 0.26
N GLY A 69 -14.15 11.43 1.57
CA GLY A 69 -15.33 12.05 2.18
C GLY A 69 -16.63 11.23 2.08
N HIS A 70 -16.56 10.02 1.55
CA HIS A 70 -17.72 9.13 1.39
C HIS A 70 -18.06 8.32 2.65
N CYS A 71 -17.26 8.41 3.70
CA CYS A 71 -17.55 7.77 4.97
C CYS A 71 -17.74 8.76 6.10
N ARG A 72 -18.47 8.34 7.14
CA ARG A 72 -18.70 9.00 8.41
C ARG A 72 -18.16 8.10 9.52
N LEU A 73 -17.56 8.67 10.55
CA LEU A 73 -17.05 7.91 11.70
C LEU A 73 -18.01 7.98 12.89
N GLU A 74 -18.08 6.87 13.61
CA GLU A 74 -18.70 6.74 14.93
C GLU A 74 -17.80 5.92 15.85
N LEU A 75 -17.87 6.17 17.17
CA LEU A 75 -17.19 5.33 18.16
C LEU A 75 -18.08 4.16 18.56
N ALA A 76 -17.52 2.97 18.66
CA ALA A 76 -18.18 1.82 19.23
C ALA A 76 -18.58 2.09 20.70
N PRO A 77 -19.75 1.59 21.19
CA PRO A 77 -20.17 1.82 22.56
C PRO A 77 -19.13 1.40 23.61
N PHE A 78 -18.56 0.21 23.46
CA PHE A 78 -17.53 -0.30 24.37
C PHE A 78 -16.18 0.46 24.26
N ALA A 79 -15.89 1.12 23.12
CA ALA A 79 -14.74 2.02 23.01
C ALA A 79 -14.94 3.28 23.86
N ARG A 80 -16.16 3.83 23.88
CA ARG A 80 -16.55 4.95 24.77
C ARG A 80 -16.34 4.60 26.24
N GLU A 81 -16.75 3.41 26.66
CA GLU A 81 -16.59 2.92 28.02
C GLU A 81 -15.12 2.81 28.42
N ARG A 82 -14.26 2.25 27.53
CA ARG A 82 -12.80 2.14 27.76
C ARG A 82 -12.15 3.53 27.90
N ILE A 83 -12.49 4.46 27.02
CA ILE A 83 -11.98 5.84 27.08
C ILE A 83 -12.35 6.49 28.43
N ILE A 84 -13.62 6.39 28.85
CA ILE A 84 -14.11 6.95 30.12
C ILE A 84 -13.37 6.32 31.31
N LYS A 85 -13.20 4.99 31.29
CA LYS A 85 -12.53 4.27 32.38
C LYS A 85 -11.06 4.67 32.51
N ALA A 86 -10.32 4.73 31.40
CA ALA A 86 -8.92 5.14 31.38
C ALA A 86 -8.76 6.61 31.83
N ARG A 87 -9.67 7.51 31.40
CA ARG A 87 -9.66 8.91 31.81
C ARG A 87 -9.88 9.07 33.30
N LYS A 88 -10.89 8.41 33.87
CA LYS A 88 -11.17 8.43 35.31
C LYS A 88 -9.98 7.95 36.15
N PHE A 89 -9.32 6.88 35.71
CA PHE A 89 -8.14 6.37 36.40
C PHE A 89 -6.98 7.38 36.33
N LEU A 90 -6.72 7.99 35.18
CA LEU A 90 -5.68 9.01 35.03
C LEU A 90 -5.96 10.24 35.92
N GLU A 91 -7.20 10.72 35.98
CA GLU A 91 -7.59 11.87 36.82
C GLU A 91 -7.40 11.58 38.31
N LYS A 92 -7.69 10.35 38.76
CA LYS A 92 -7.40 9.90 40.14
C LYS A 92 -5.90 10.02 40.42
N ILE A 93 -5.04 9.47 39.55
CA ILE A 93 -3.57 9.51 39.72
C ILE A 93 -3.04 10.95 39.69
N ALA A 94 -3.53 11.80 38.80
CA ALA A 94 -3.12 13.20 38.74
C ALA A 94 -3.49 13.98 40.01
N GLY A 95 -4.66 13.66 40.60
CA GLY A 95 -5.11 14.26 41.86
C GLY A 95 -4.36 13.76 43.12
N GLU A 96 -3.74 12.59 43.04
CA GLU A 96 -2.91 12.01 44.13
C GLU A 96 -1.50 12.62 44.18
N HIS A 97 -1.12 13.53 43.30
CA HIS A 97 0.22 14.13 43.18
C HIS A 97 1.36 13.11 43.00
N ARG A 98 1.05 11.94 42.43
CA ARG A 98 2.07 10.93 42.13
C ARG A 98 2.94 11.40 40.96
N ILE A 99 4.25 11.15 41.06
CA ILE A 99 5.19 11.42 39.99
C ILE A 99 5.02 10.32 38.94
N VAL A 100 4.44 10.68 37.76
CA VAL A 100 4.21 9.78 36.64
C VAL A 100 4.63 10.45 35.34
N TYR A 101 5.52 9.79 34.59
CA TYR A 101 6.03 10.29 33.32
C TYR A 101 4.92 10.77 32.38
N GLY A 102 5.08 11.97 31.85
CA GLY A 102 4.17 12.53 30.86
C GLY A 102 2.78 12.95 31.38
N ILE A 103 2.54 12.81 32.69
CA ILE A 103 1.31 13.25 33.38
C ILE A 103 1.63 14.39 34.34
N THR A 104 2.57 14.18 35.24
CA THR A 104 3.01 15.15 36.25
C THR A 104 4.49 15.52 36.11
N THR A 105 5.15 15.11 35.03
CA THR A 105 6.54 15.45 34.71
C THR A 105 6.63 16.08 33.33
N GLY A 106 7.79 16.67 33.03
CA GLY A 106 8.16 17.02 31.63
C GLY A 106 8.40 15.78 30.77
N PHE A 107 8.85 15.99 29.54
CA PHE A 107 8.99 14.96 28.50
C PHE A 107 10.46 14.77 28.08
N GLY A 108 10.79 13.59 27.56
CA GLY A 108 12.12 13.27 27.06
C GLY A 108 13.21 13.54 28.11
N THR A 109 14.20 14.34 27.79
CA THR A 109 15.28 14.74 28.69
C THR A 109 14.80 15.42 29.98
N PHE A 110 13.61 16.04 29.98
CA PHE A 110 12.96 16.65 31.13
C PHE A 110 12.08 15.70 31.95
N ALA A 111 12.17 14.39 31.74
CA ALA A 111 11.37 13.38 32.45
C ALA A 111 11.44 13.45 33.98
N ASN A 112 12.57 13.95 34.53
CA ASN A 112 12.79 14.10 35.98
C ASN A 112 12.32 15.46 36.54
N VAL A 113 11.77 16.35 35.71
CA VAL A 113 11.27 17.66 36.16
C VAL A 113 9.79 17.52 36.49
N THR A 114 9.44 17.63 37.77
CA THR A 114 8.04 17.62 38.23
C THR A 114 7.38 18.96 37.92
N ILE A 115 6.14 18.92 37.40
CA ILE A 115 5.33 20.07 37.01
C ILE A 115 4.30 20.35 38.10
N CYS A 116 4.13 21.62 38.46
CA CYS A 116 3.10 22.04 39.40
C CYS A 116 1.69 21.76 38.83
N PRO A 117 0.71 21.35 39.67
CA PRO A 117 -0.65 21.02 39.17
C PRO A 117 -1.32 22.14 38.37
N GLU A 118 -1.12 23.40 38.76
CA GLU A 118 -1.60 24.59 38.07
C GLU A 118 -1.04 24.76 36.66
N ASP A 119 0.16 24.26 36.38
CA ASP A 119 0.86 24.41 35.12
C ASP A 119 0.62 23.24 34.14
N ILE A 120 0.02 22.14 34.59
CA ILE A 120 -0.16 20.92 33.76
C ILE A 120 -0.93 21.21 32.47
N ARG A 121 -1.97 22.05 32.51
CA ARG A 121 -2.73 22.42 31.29
C ARG A 121 -1.87 23.24 30.32
N GLN A 122 -1.09 24.19 30.85
CA GLN A 122 -0.18 25.00 30.03
C GLN A 122 0.91 24.13 29.40
N LEU A 123 1.42 23.13 30.15
CA LEU A 123 2.37 22.15 29.61
C LEU A 123 1.83 21.43 28.37
N GLN A 124 0.55 21.00 28.39
CA GLN A 124 -0.05 20.31 27.24
C GLN A 124 -0.15 21.22 26.00
N LEU A 125 -0.53 22.47 26.18
CA LEU A 125 -0.57 23.47 25.09
C LEU A 125 0.83 23.76 24.55
N ASN A 126 1.80 23.97 25.43
CA ASN A 126 3.18 24.24 25.06
C ASN A 126 3.81 23.05 24.32
N LEU A 127 3.47 21.83 24.70
CA LEU A 127 3.88 20.61 24.01
C LEU A 127 3.42 20.62 22.54
N ILE A 128 2.14 20.86 22.28
CA ILE A 128 1.62 20.92 20.92
C ILE A 128 2.30 22.04 20.12
N ARG A 129 2.39 23.25 20.66
CA ARG A 129 3.00 24.40 19.99
C ARG A 129 4.46 24.21 19.66
N SER A 130 5.25 23.65 20.61
CA SER A 130 6.68 23.43 20.42
C SER A 130 7.02 22.30 19.44
N HIS A 131 6.08 21.38 19.19
CA HIS A 131 6.27 20.25 18.28
C HIS A 131 5.67 20.50 16.90
N ALA A 132 4.83 21.52 16.71
CA ALA A 132 4.25 21.88 15.42
C ALA A 132 5.26 22.71 14.58
N THR A 133 6.36 22.08 14.15
CA THR A 133 7.52 22.70 13.50
C THR A 133 7.85 22.09 12.13
N GLY A 134 6.86 21.49 11.47
CA GLY A 134 7.03 20.82 10.19
C GLY A 134 7.42 21.76 9.04
N TYR A 135 7.91 21.18 7.95
CA TYR A 135 8.41 21.88 6.76
C TYR A 135 7.72 21.36 5.49
N GLY A 136 7.61 22.23 4.50
CA GLY A 136 7.10 21.92 3.16
C GLY A 136 5.59 22.10 3.02
N ASP A 137 5.07 21.62 1.90
CA ASP A 137 3.65 21.69 1.58
C ASP A 137 2.82 20.80 2.54
N PRO A 138 1.55 21.11 2.75
CA PRO A 138 0.70 20.26 3.57
C PRO A 138 0.38 18.95 2.85
N LEU A 139 0.16 17.91 3.63
CA LEU A 139 -0.57 16.73 3.16
C LEU A 139 -1.89 17.20 2.52
N SER A 140 -2.30 16.56 1.42
CA SER A 140 -3.62 16.84 0.86
C SER A 140 -4.71 16.67 1.95
N PRO A 141 -5.82 17.43 1.88
CA PRO A 141 -6.92 17.29 2.83
C PRO A 141 -7.39 15.85 3.03
N GLN A 142 -7.35 15.05 1.96
CA GLN A 142 -7.71 13.64 1.97
C GLN A 142 -6.72 12.79 2.81
N LYS A 143 -5.40 12.98 2.64
CA LYS A 143 -4.37 12.29 3.44
C LYS A 143 -4.44 12.73 4.91
N ALA A 144 -4.62 14.02 5.18
CA ALA A 144 -4.79 14.54 6.54
C ALA A 144 -6.06 13.97 7.21
N ARG A 145 -7.12 13.72 6.44
CA ARG A 145 -8.35 13.09 6.94
C ARG A 145 -8.13 11.63 7.33
N MET A 146 -7.34 10.86 6.56
CA MET A 146 -6.94 9.50 6.96
C MET A 146 -6.11 9.51 8.24
N LEU A 147 -5.18 10.45 8.37
CA LEU A 147 -4.37 10.63 9.58
C LEU A 147 -5.26 10.88 10.81
N LEU A 148 -6.26 11.76 10.69
CA LEU A 148 -7.23 12.03 11.76
C LEU A 148 -8.05 10.79 12.13
N ALA A 149 -8.56 10.04 11.14
CA ALA A 149 -9.31 8.81 11.36
C ALA A 149 -8.49 7.78 12.13
N LEU A 150 -7.24 7.58 11.73
CA LEU A 150 -6.35 6.62 12.39
C LEU A 150 -6.01 7.08 13.82
N ARG A 151 -5.82 8.39 14.06
CA ARG A 151 -5.62 8.90 15.43
C ARG A 151 -6.82 8.59 16.31
N ILE A 152 -8.04 8.81 15.82
CA ILE A 152 -9.26 8.47 16.56
C ILE A 152 -9.31 6.97 16.87
N ASN A 153 -8.93 6.10 15.92
CA ASN A 153 -8.95 4.64 16.14
C ASN A 153 -7.98 4.21 17.26
N VAL A 154 -6.79 4.79 17.33
CA VAL A 154 -5.84 4.51 18.43
C VAL A 154 -6.39 4.98 19.78
N LEU A 155 -7.01 6.14 19.82
CA LEU A 155 -7.65 6.68 21.04
C LEU A 155 -8.84 5.81 21.49
N ALA A 156 -9.57 5.21 20.55
CA ALA A 156 -10.70 4.30 20.83
C ALA A 156 -10.28 3.03 21.60
N LYS A 157 -8.98 2.68 21.59
CA LYS A 157 -8.46 1.55 22.42
C LYS A 157 -8.56 1.82 23.92
N GLY A 158 -8.58 3.09 24.34
CA GLY A 158 -8.72 3.45 25.74
C GLY A 158 -7.42 3.36 26.58
N HIS A 159 -6.24 3.35 25.94
CA HIS A 159 -4.95 3.33 26.64
C HIS A 159 -4.25 4.69 26.73
N SER A 160 -4.80 5.73 26.13
CA SER A 160 -4.15 7.06 26.04
C SER A 160 -4.54 8.02 27.16
N GLY A 161 -5.66 7.80 27.83
CA GLY A 161 -6.15 8.67 28.92
C GLY A 161 -6.75 10.00 28.46
N ILE A 162 -7.11 10.12 27.19
CA ILE A 162 -7.85 11.28 26.65
C ILE A 162 -9.31 11.25 27.14
N SER A 163 -9.94 12.41 27.25
CA SER A 163 -11.37 12.51 27.56
C SER A 163 -12.26 12.11 26.39
N LEU A 164 -13.41 11.50 26.67
CA LEU A 164 -14.39 11.17 25.62
C LEU A 164 -14.84 12.44 24.88
N GLN A 165 -15.01 13.56 25.57
CA GLN A 165 -15.41 14.84 24.99
C GLN A 165 -14.42 15.27 23.88
N ASN A 166 -13.12 15.20 24.11
CA ASN A 166 -12.14 15.55 23.09
C ASN A 166 -12.13 14.55 21.92
N VAL A 167 -12.30 13.25 22.16
CA VAL A 167 -12.42 12.27 21.06
C VAL A 167 -13.68 12.53 20.22
N GLU A 168 -14.80 12.90 20.82
CA GLU A 168 -16.02 13.28 20.10
C GLU A 168 -15.84 14.53 19.24
N LYS A 169 -15.04 15.50 19.69
CA LYS A 169 -14.66 16.68 18.88
C LYS A 169 -13.80 16.29 17.68
N LEU A 170 -12.87 15.32 17.84
CA LEU A 170 -12.10 14.78 16.70
C LEU A 170 -13.03 14.08 15.68
N VAL A 171 -13.99 13.29 16.15
CA VAL A 171 -14.99 12.64 15.30
C VAL A 171 -15.86 13.68 14.57
N ALA A 172 -16.28 14.74 15.26
CA ALA A 172 -17.04 15.83 14.66
C ALA A 172 -16.25 16.55 13.56
N ALA A 173 -14.97 16.86 13.81
CA ALA A 173 -14.08 17.47 12.82
C ALA A 173 -13.91 16.57 11.58
N PHE A 174 -13.66 15.27 11.78
CA PHE A 174 -13.59 14.30 10.69
C PHE A 174 -14.88 14.28 9.85
N ASN A 175 -16.05 14.25 10.51
CA ASN A 175 -17.35 14.17 9.83
C ASN A 175 -17.69 15.45 9.07
N ALA A 176 -17.20 16.60 9.52
CA ALA A 176 -17.28 17.87 8.81
C ALA A 176 -16.24 18.04 7.71
N PHE A 177 -15.32 17.07 7.55
CA PHE A 177 -14.14 17.16 6.70
C PHE A 177 -13.30 18.42 7.00
N ALA A 178 -13.19 18.78 8.28
CA ALA A 178 -12.31 19.84 8.75
C ALA A 178 -10.99 19.22 9.22
N VAL A 179 -9.90 19.51 8.50
CA VAL A 179 -8.58 18.89 8.71
C VAL A 179 -7.50 19.95 8.86
N SER A 180 -6.53 19.68 9.72
CA SER A 180 -5.41 20.58 10.00
C SER A 180 -4.39 20.62 8.88
N PHE A 181 -3.66 21.74 8.77
CA PHE A 181 -2.48 21.88 7.94
C PHE A 181 -1.34 21.05 8.54
N VAL A 182 -1.00 19.92 7.92
CA VAL A 182 0.05 19.01 8.35
C VAL A 182 1.15 18.99 7.30
N PRO A 183 2.31 19.60 7.52
CA PRO A 183 3.43 19.57 6.57
C PRO A 183 3.91 18.14 6.30
N GLU A 184 4.35 17.88 5.07
CA GLU A 184 4.83 16.56 4.66
C GLU A 184 6.11 16.12 5.37
N GLN A 185 6.94 17.06 5.83
CA GLN A 185 8.26 16.79 6.42
C GLN A 185 8.33 17.33 7.84
N GLY A 186 9.17 16.69 8.68
CA GLY A 186 9.43 17.14 10.04
C GLY A 186 9.44 16.05 11.10
N THR A 187 9.29 14.77 10.71
CA THR A 187 9.42 13.64 11.63
C THR A 187 10.59 12.74 11.23
N VAL A 188 11.36 12.31 12.21
CA VAL A 188 12.36 11.22 12.11
C VAL A 188 11.83 9.93 12.75
N GLY A 189 10.59 9.95 13.29
CA GLY A 189 10.01 8.80 13.96
C GLY A 189 10.64 8.47 15.32
N CYS A 190 11.16 9.47 16.02
CA CYS A 190 11.85 9.32 17.31
C CYS A 190 10.92 8.81 18.42
N SER A 191 9.87 9.58 18.74
CA SER A 191 8.79 9.15 19.64
C SER A 191 7.49 9.00 18.84
N GLY A 192 7.54 8.27 17.72
CA GLY A 192 6.52 8.27 16.70
C GLY A 192 6.52 9.57 15.88
N ASP A 193 5.38 9.93 15.35
CA ASP A 193 5.19 11.05 14.42
C ASP A 193 4.83 12.35 15.16
N LEU A 194 5.65 12.79 16.11
CA LEU A 194 5.36 13.93 16.99
C LEU A 194 4.96 15.19 16.22
N CYS A 195 5.81 15.62 15.28
CA CYS A 195 5.61 16.86 14.55
C CYS A 195 4.32 16.87 13.71
N PRO A 196 4.04 15.91 12.81
CA PRO A 196 2.81 15.93 12.03
C PRO A 196 1.55 15.77 12.91
N LEU A 197 1.61 14.99 13.99
CA LEU A 197 0.50 14.87 14.92
C LEU A 197 0.30 16.14 15.77
N ALA A 198 1.36 16.87 16.08
CA ALA A 198 1.26 18.18 16.72
C ALA A 198 0.57 19.21 15.80
N HIS A 199 0.89 19.22 14.51
CA HIS A 199 0.15 20.04 13.54
C HIS A 199 -1.32 19.62 13.43
N LEU A 200 -1.61 18.30 13.45
CA LEU A 200 -2.98 17.81 13.46
C LEU A 200 -3.74 18.34 14.69
N ALA A 201 -3.14 18.27 15.88
CA ALA A 201 -3.73 18.75 17.12
C ALA A 201 -3.86 20.29 17.17
N LEU A 202 -2.86 21.03 16.65
CA LEU A 202 -2.81 22.49 16.65
C LEU A 202 -4.03 23.11 15.98
N GLY A 203 -4.40 22.62 14.77
CA GLY A 203 -5.59 23.08 14.07
C GLY A 203 -6.87 22.87 14.91
N LEU A 204 -6.97 21.73 15.57
CA LEU A 204 -8.14 21.40 16.40
C LEU A 204 -8.20 22.20 17.73
N LEU A 205 -7.07 22.81 18.13
CA LEU A 205 -7.05 23.84 19.19
C LEU A 205 -7.49 25.22 18.70
N GLY A 206 -7.71 25.38 17.39
CA GLY A 206 -8.05 26.66 16.75
C GLY A 206 -6.84 27.52 16.42
N GLU A 207 -5.64 26.95 16.35
CA GLU A 207 -4.39 27.63 16.01
C GLU A 207 -3.83 27.13 14.66
N GLY A 208 -3.06 27.97 13.95
CA GLY A 208 -2.57 27.66 12.63
C GLY A 208 -3.67 27.65 11.56
N ASN A 209 -3.54 26.78 10.55
CA ASN A 209 -4.48 26.68 9.43
C ASN A 209 -5.19 25.32 9.40
N MET A 210 -6.40 25.34 8.88
CA MET A 210 -7.21 24.14 8.59
C MET A 210 -7.84 24.27 7.20
N TRP A 211 -8.33 23.16 6.69
CA TRP A 211 -9.10 23.10 5.45
C TRP A 211 -10.47 22.47 5.70
N SER A 212 -11.49 22.99 5.02
CA SER A 212 -12.78 22.33 4.88
C SER A 212 -13.39 22.59 3.49
N PRO A 213 -14.37 21.80 3.04
CA PRO A 213 -15.06 22.07 1.78
C PRO A 213 -15.75 23.44 1.72
N LYS A 214 -16.09 24.02 2.89
CA LYS A 214 -16.75 25.33 2.99
C LYS A 214 -15.78 26.50 2.86
N THR A 215 -14.56 26.35 3.38
CA THR A 215 -13.63 27.47 3.54
C THR A 215 -12.41 27.40 2.63
N GLY A 216 -12.06 26.18 2.13
CA GLY A 216 -10.71 25.95 1.66
C GLY A 216 -9.69 26.03 2.80
N TRP A 217 -8.42 26.34 2.49
CA TRP A 217 -7.40 26.62 3.50
C TRP A 217 -7.64 28.01 4.12
N ALA A 218 -7.85 28.04 5.44
CA ALA A 218 -8.11 29.27 6.20
C ALA A 218 -7.57 29.15 7.64
N PRO A 219 -7.52 30.23 8.44
CA PRO A 219 -7.19 30.16 9.86
C PRO A 219 -8.07 29.14 10.59
N ALA A 220 -7.48 28.33 11.45
CA ALA A 220 -8.15 27.21 12.09
C ALA A 220 -9.39 27.65 12.90
N ALA A 221 -9.30 28.77 13.62
CA ALA A 221 -10.43 29.32 14.36
C ALA A 221 -11.64 29.66 13.47
N GLU A 222 -11.40 30.15 12.24
CA GLU A 222 -12.42 30.44 11.25
C GLU A 222 -13.05 29.15 10.73
N VAL A 223 -12.21 28.15 10.34
CA VAL A 223 -12.70 26.85 9.84
C VAL A 223 -13.56 26.15 10.89
N LEU A 224 -13.13 26.12 12.15
CA LEU A 224 -13.91 25.53 13.24
C LEU A 224 -15.27 26.24 13.39
N LYS A 225 -15.28 27.58 13.40
CA LYS A 225 -16.52 28.38 13.52
C LYS A 225 -17.48 28.13 12.37
N GLU A 226 -17.01 28.19 11.11
CA GLU A 226 -17.85 28.01 9.93
C GLU A 226 -18.44 26.58 9.82
N ASN A 227 -17.80 25.60 10.46
CA ASN A 227 -18.30 24.23 10.54
C ASN A 227 -19.04 23.90 11.85
N ASN A 228 -19.29 24.89 12.74
CA ASN A 228 -19.90 24.71 14.05
C ASN A 228 -19.19 23.68 14.92
N LEU A 229 -17.86 23.71 14.91
CA LEU A 229 -17.01 22.80 15.66
C LEU A 229 -16.43 23.50 16.89
N GLU A 230 -16.40 22.78 18.00
CA GLU A 230 -15.73 23.24 19.22
C GLU A 230 -14.23 22.90 19.16
N LYS A 231 -13.40 23.84 19.63
CA LYS A 231 -11.97 23.58 19.83
C LYS A 231 -11.72 22.58 20.95
N LEU A 232 -10.59 21.88 20.88
CA LEU A 232 -10.12 21.02 21.96
C LEU A 232 -9.82 21.84 23.22
N ASP A 233 -10.06 21.24 24.38
CA ASP A 233 -9.65 21.74 25.70
C ASP A 233 -8.86 20.65 26.40
N LEU A 234 -7.54 20.90 26.63
CA LEU A 234 -6.62 19.87 27.06
C LEU A 234 -6.46 19.83 28.57
N GLY A 235 -6.75 18.67 29.16
CA GLY A 235 -6.39 18.32 30.52
C GLY A 235 -5.07 17.55 30.59
N PRO A 236 -4.70 17.03 31.78
CA PRO A 236 -3.46 16.25 31.98
C PRO A 236 -3.31 15.12 30.96
N LYS A 237 -2.12 14.95 30.39
CA LYS A 237 -1.72 13.98 29.37
C LYS A 237 -2.41 14.13 27.98
N GLU A 238 -3.42 14.94 27.81
CA GLU A 238 -4.19 14.98 26.54
C GLU A 238 -3.36 15.53 25.36
N GLY A 239 -2.43 16.47 25.61
CA GLY A 239 -1.48 16.91 24.58
C GLY A 239 -0.62 15.75 24.09
N LEU A 240 0.01 15.01 25.00
CA LEU A 240 0.82 13.84 24.64
C LEU A 240 -0.02 12.74 23.98
N ALA A 241 -1.25 12.50 24.48
CA ALA A 241 -2.19 11.56 23.89
C ALA A 241 -2.60 11.91 22.45
N LEU A 242 -2.46 13.14 22.01
CA LEU A 242 -2.74 13.56 20.64
C LEU A 242 -1.56 13.42 19.70
N ILE A 243 -0.32 13.42 20.19
CA ILE A 243 0.86 13.51 19.31
C ILE A 243 1.80 12.30 19.36
N ASN A 244 1.70 11.45 20.38
CA ASN A 244 2.59 10.30 20.50
C ASN A 244 2.01 9.07 19.78
N GLY A 245 2.72 8.59 18.75
CA GLY A 245 2.31 7.41 17.97
C GLY A 245 2.74 7.44 16.50
N THR A 246 2.42 6.38 15.76
CA THR A 246 2.90 6.07 14.40
C THR A 246 1.89 6.36 13.29
N GLN A 247 0.95 7.29 13.52
CA GLN A 247 -0.21 7.42 12.65
C GLN A 247 0.09 8.02 11.28
N MET A 248 1.10 8.90 11.15
CA MET A 248 1.47 9.42 9.83
C MET A 248 2.08 8.33 8.95
N VAL A 249 3.10 7.62 9.45
CA VAL A 249 3.74 6.53 8.71
C VAL A 249 2.72 5.46 8.35
N SER A 250 1.82 5.10 9.27
CA SER A 250 0.83 4.04 9.08
C SER A 250 -0.31 4.44 8.14
N SER A 251 -0.78 5.69 8.18
CA SER A 251 -1.84 6.15 7.28
C SER A 251 -1.35 6.30 5.83
N LEU A 252 -0.16 6.87 5.63
CA LEU A 252 0.46 6.93 4.30
C LEU A 252 0.83 5.53 3.80
N GLY A 253 1.31 4.66 4.71
CA GLY A 253 1.60 3.27 4.43
C GLY A 253 0.37 2.47 3.99
N ALA A 254 -0.77 2.67 4.64
CA ALA A 254 -2.02 2.04 4.24
C ALA A 254 -2.45 2.45 2.83
N LEU A 255 -2.31 3.73 2.49
CA LEU A 255 -2.59 4.22 1.13
C LEU A 255 -1.63 3.61 0.11
N ALA A 256 -0.33 3.55 0.42
CA ALA A 256 0.68 2.95 -0.46
C ALA A 256 0.41 1.46 -0.71
N VAL A 257 0.14 0.68 0.34
CA VAL A 257 -0.20 -0.75 0.24
C VAL A 257 -1.47 -0.97 -0.60
N TYR A 258 -2.53 -0.21 -0.34
CA TYR A 258 -3.79 -0.32 -1.07
C TYR A 258 -3.63 -0.05 -2.57
N ARG A 259 -2.86 0.98 -2.94
CA ARG A 259 -2.57 1.29 -4.34
C ARG A 259 -1.65 0.24 -4.95
N ALA A 260 -0.65 -0.25 -4.20
CA ALA A 260 0.26 -1.30 -4.64
C ALA A 260 -0.47 -2.62 -4.97
N GLU A 261 -1.44 -3.04 -4.16
CA GLU A 261 -2.28 -4.22 -4.46
C GLU A 261 -3.04 -4.08 -5.79
N LYS A 262 -3.56 -2.89 -6.06
CA LYS A 262 -4.29 -2.61 -7.31
C LYS A 262 -3.37 -2.62 -8.52
N ILE A 263 -2.22 -1.95 -8.42
CA ILE A 263 -1.30 -1.85 -9.57
C ILE A 263 -0.61 -3.17 -9.87
N ALA A 264 -0.30 -4.01 -8.89
CA ALA A 264 0.34 -5.30 -9.12
C ALA A 264 -0.54 -6.23 -9.98
N LYS A 265 -1.84 -6.29 -9.69
CA LYS A 265 -2.80 -7.05 -10.51
C LYS A 265 -2.92 -6.52 -11.93
N GLN A 266 -2.93 -5.21 -12.10
CA GLN A 266 -3.01 -4.56 -13.41
C GLN A 266 -1.70 -4.72 -14.20
N ALA A 267 -0.54 -4.74 -13.52
CA ALA A 267 0.75 -5.01 -14.15
C ALA A 267 0.77 -6.39 -14.84
N ASP A 268 0.13 -7.41 -14.25
CA ASP A 268 0.01 -8.73 -14.87
C ASP A 268 -0.85 -8.68 -16.14
N VAL A 269 -1.93 -7.91 -16.14
CA VAL A 269 -2.80 -7.73 -17.30
C VAL A 269 -2.08 -7.00 -18.42
N ILE A 270 -1.34 -5.94 -18.09
CA ILE A 270 -0.58 -5.13 -19.05
C ILE A 270 0.56 -5.98 -19.66
N ALA A 271 1.25 -6.77 -18.82
CA ALA A 271 2.27 -7.71 -19.30
C ALA A 271 1.69 -8.76 -20.27
N ALA A 272 0.48 -9.26 -20.00
CA ALA A 272 -0.21 -10.19 -20.90
C ALA A 272 -0.51 -9.54 -22.26
N LEU A 273 -1.04 -8.32 -22.27
CA LEU A 273 -1.31 -7.60 -23.52
C LEU A 273 -0.01 -7.34 -24.30
N THR A 274 1.04 -6.89 -23.62
CA THR A 274 2.35 -6.67 -24.24
C THR A 274 2.94 -7.95 -24.83
N LEU A 275 2.81 -9.07 -24.11
CA LEU A 275 3.27 -10.37 -24.61
C LEU A 275 2.57 -10.78 -25.89
N ASP A 276 1.25 -10.61 -25.95
CA ASP A 276 0.46 -10.97 -27.13
C ASP A 276 0.86 -10.08 -28.32
N VAL A 277 1.00 -8.77 -28.13
CA VAL A 277 1.45 -7.80 -29.16
C VAL A 277 2.87 -8.14 -29.67
N LEU A 278 3.77 -8.52 -28.78
CA LEU A 278 5.15 -8.94 -29.14
C LEU A 278 5.21 -10.39 -29.64
N LYS A 279 4.06 -11.04 -29.81
CA LYS A 279 3.95 -12.41 -30.31
C LYS A 279 4.80 -13.38 -29.47
N GLY A 280 4.72 -13.23 -28.14
CA GLY A 280 5.42 -14.05 -27.19
C GLY A 280 4.76 -15.41 -26.96
N THR A 281 5.52 -16.36 -26.42
CA THR A 281 5.01 -17.69 -26.09
C THR A 281 4.39 -17.78 -24.70
N THR A 282 3.26 -18.47 -24.58
CA THR A 282 2.61 -18.76 -23.30
C THR A 282 3.18 -20.00 -22.58
N ARG A 283 4.09 -20.73 -23.21
CA ARG A 283 4.70 -21.96 -22.64
C ARG A 283 5.45 -21.72 -21.34
N ALA A 284 6.01 -20.54 -21.13
CA ALA A 284 6.68 -20.19 -19.89
C ALA A 284 5.72 -20.11 -18.67
N TYR A 285 4.41 -20.11 -18.91
CA TYR A 285 3.38 -20.03 -17.87
C TYR A 285 2.69 -21.35 -17.58
N ASP A 286 3.17 -22.48 -18.18
CA ASP A 286 2.64 -23.81 -17.93
C ASP A 286 2.64 -24.16 -16.44
N ALA A 287 1.51 -24.65 -15.94
CA ALA A 287 1.32 -24.94 -14.52
C ALA A 287 2.36 -25.88 -13.93
N LYS A 288 2.95 -26.79 -14.74
CA LYS A 288 3.97 -27.73 -14.29
C LYS A 288 5.23 -27.01 -13.83
N ILE A 289 5.63 -25.93 -14.53
CA ILE A 289 6.82 -25.13 -14.19
C ILE A 289 6.63 -24.50 -12.80
N HIS A 290 5.46 -23.93 -12.53
CA HIS A 290 5.20 -23.16 -11.32
C HIS A 290 4.88 -24.06 -10.12
N ARG A 291 4.32 -25.24 -10.36
CA ARG A 291 4.03 -26.25 -9.33
C ARG A 291 5.27 -26.80 -8.65
N VAL A 292 6.39 -26.94 -9.39
CA VAL A 292 7.68 -27.43 -8.86
C VAL A 292 8.49 -26.32 -8.14
N ARG A 293 8.02 -25.07 -8.19
CA ARG A 293 8.54 -23.94 -7.42
C ARG A 293 7.35 -23.23 -6.74
N PRO A 294 6.87 -23.73 -5.59
CA PRO A 294 5.53 -23.47 -5.07
C PRO A 294 5.39 -22.16 -4.30
N HIS A 295 5.96 -21.06 -4.79
CA HIS A 295 5.61 -19.72 -4.30
C HIS A 295 4.19 -19.36 -4.76
N GLN A 296 3.35 -18.95 -3.82
CA GLN A 296 1.95 -18.69 -4.11
C GLN A 296 1.76 -17.56 -5.13
N GLY A 297 2.46 -16.44 -4.93
CA GLY A 297 2.40 -15.30 -5.85
C GLY A 297 2.85 -15.68 -7.27
N GLN A 298 3.91 -16.47 -7.42
CA GLN A 298 4.36 -16.96 -8.73
C GLN A 298 3.29 -17.81 -9.42
N ASN A 299 2.64 -18.72 -8.68
CA ASN A 299 1.57 -19.58 -9.19
C ASN A 299 0.35 -18.75 -9.60
N ASP A 300 -0.05 -17.79 -8.78
CA ASP A 300 -1.21 -16.93 -9.04
C ASP A 300 -1.03 -16.04 -10.27
N VAL A 301 0.18 -15.45 -10.44
CA VAL A 301 0.51 -14.67 -11.63
C VAL A 301 0.51 -15.56 -12.87
N ALA A 302 1.13 -16.74 -12.82
CA ALA A 302 1.14 -17.68 -13.94
C ALA A 302 -0.26 -18.13 -14.33
N ARG A 303 -1.14 -18.42 -13.34
CA ARG A 303 -2.54 -18.77 -13.56
C ARG A 303 -3.28 -17.63 -14.26
N ARG A 304 -3.10 -16.40 -13.78
CA ARG A 304 -3.72 -15.19 -14.34
C ARG A 304 -3.29 -14.97 -15.79
N LEU A 305 -2.01 -15.13 -16.08
CA LEU A 305 -1.48 -15.01 -17.45
C LEU A 305 -2.03 -16.11 -18.39
N ARG A 306 -2.14 -17.37 -17.93
CA ARG A 306 -2.77 -18.45 -18.72
C ARG A 306 -4.23 -18.16 -19.04
N ALA A 307 -4.97 -17.57 -18.09
CA ALA A 307 -6.38 -17.21 -18.33
C ALA A 307 -6.54 -16.06 -19.34
N LEU A 308 -5.68 -15.06 -19.28
CA LEU A 308 -5.75 -13.87 -20.14
C LEU A 308 -5.29 -14.12 -21.58
N LEU A 309 -4.31 -15.02 -21.75
CA LEU A 309 -3.65 -15.26 -23.03
C LEU A 309 -4.32 -16.36 -23.86
N HIS A 310 -3.78 -16.57 -25.05
CA HIS A 310 -4.29 -17.52 -26.03
C HIS A 310 -4.49 -18.93 -25.46
N SER A 311 -5.68 -19.46 -25.62
CA SER A 311 -6.09 -20.83 -25.32
C SER A 311 -7.27 -21.22 -26.20
N ASP A 312 -7.70 -22.48 -26.14
CA ASP A 312 -8.89 -22.94 -26.88
C ASP A 312 -10.18 -22.21 -26.44
N LEU A 313 -10.22 -21.78 -25.16
CA LEU A 313 -11.36 -21.03 -24.60
C LEU A 313 -11.27 -19.52 -24.85
N ASN A 314 -10.09 -19.00 -25.09
CA ASN A 314 -9.84 -17.57 -25.26
C ASN A 314 -8.79 -17.35 -26.38
N PRO A 315 -9.16 -17.59 -27.67
CA PRO A 315 -8.24 -17.51 -28.78
C PRO A 315 -7.76 -16.09 -29.07
N SER A 316 -6.50 -15.94 -29.49
CA SER A 316 -5.91 -14.72 -30.03
C SER A 316 -5.50 -14.94 -31.50
N GLU A 317 -6.00 -14.12 -32.41
CA GLU A 317 -5.61 -14.15 -33.82
C GLU A 317 -4.14 -13.75 -34.01
N ILE A 318 -3.64 -12.84 -33.14
CA ILE A 318 -2.24 -12.42 -33.13
C ILE A 318 -1.34 -13.62 -32.81
N ALA A 319 -1.62 -14.35 -31.71
CA ALA A 319 -0.86 -15.53 -31.33
C ALA A 319 -0.95 -16.64 -32.39
N GLU A 320 -2.14 -16.86 -32.97
CA GLU A 320 -2.35 -17.84 -34.02
C GLU A 320 -1.54 -17.54 -35.29
N SER A 321 -1.46 -16.29 -35.70
CA SER A 321 -0.66 -15.86 -36.87
C SER A 321 0.83 -16.17 -36.72
N HIS A 322 1.28 -16.51 -35.52
CA HIS A 322 2.68 -16.71 -35.18
C HIS A 322 2.99 -18.13 -34.70
N ARG A 323 2.06 -19.06 -34.83
CA ARG A 323 2.14 -20.45 -34.34
C ARG A 323 3.42 -21.17 -34.76
N ASN A 324 3.92 -20.91 -35.96
CA ASN A 324 5.06 -21.59 -36.56
C ASN A 324 6.33 -20.72 -36.63
N CYS A 325 6.48 -19.75 -35.74
CA CYS A 325 7.69 -18.93 -35.74
C CYS A 325 8.91 -19.71 -35.24
N GLY A 326 10.10 -19.38 -35.76
CA GLY A 326 11.37 -19.97 -35.35
C GLY A 326 11.93 -19.50 -34.00
N LYS A 327 11.17 -18.71 -33.22
CA LYS A 327 11.62 -18.13 -31.95
C LYS A 327 11.60 -19.18 -30.85
N VAL A 328 12.78 -19.49 -30.29
CA VAL A 328 12.95 -20.55 -29.28
C VAL A 328 12.45 -20.12 -27.91
N GLN A 329 12.72 -18.88 -27.47
CA GLN A 329 12.26 -18.35 -26.19
C GLN A 329 12.21 -16.82 -26.18
N ASP A 330 11.38 -16.28 -25.30
CA ASP A 330 11.22 -14.84 -25.11
C ASP A 330 12.25 -14.26 -24.14
N ALA A 331 12.35 -12.94 -24.15
CA ALA A 331 13.14 -12.20 -23.17
C ALA A 331 12.60 -12.40 -21.74
N TYR A 332 13.45 -12.18 -20.74
CA TYR A 332 13.10 -12.36 -19.33
C TYR A 332 11.91 -11.51 -18.88
N THR A 333 11.82 -10.27 -19.36
CA THR A 333 10.71 -9.38 -19.01
C THR A 333 9.34 -9.85 -19.53
N LEU A 334 9.32 -10.84 -20.41
CA LEU A 334 8.11 -11.53 -20.86
C LEU A 334 7.98 -12.89 -20.15
N ARG A 335 8.95 -13.80 -20.28
CA ARG A 335 8.82 -15.16 -19.75
C ARG A 335 8.97 -15.29 -18.24
N CYS A 336 9.66 -14.35 -17.57
CA CYS A 336 9.87 -14.38 -16.11
C CYS A 336 8.88 -13.50 -15.33
N VAL A 337 7.77 -13.05 -15.96
CA VAL A 337 6.72 -12.28 -15.29
C VAL A 337 6.22 -12.99 -14.01
N PRO A 338 5.91 -14.30 -14.01
CA PRO A 338 5.45 -14.97 -12.80
C PRO A 338 6.46 -14.93 -11.65
N GLN A 339 7.75 -15.06 -11.94
CA GLN A 339 8.80 -15.10 -10.93
C GLN A 339 9.04 -13.73 -10.29
N VAL A 340 8.97 -12.66 -11.08
CA VAL A 340 9.22 -11.29 -10.59
C VAL A 340 7.95 -10.65 -10.03
N HIS A 341 6.84 -10.66 -10.77
CA HIS A 341 5.58 -10.13 -10.24
C HIS A 341 5.08 -10.93 -9.04
N GLY A 342 5.36 -12.26 -8.99
CA GLY A 342 4.95 -13.13 -7.90
C GLY A 342 5.54 -12.69 -6.55
N VAL A 343 6.84 -12.43 -6.48
CA VAL A 343 7.47 -11.95 -5.23
C VAL A 343 6.98 -10.55 -4.85
N VAL A 344 6.62 -9.70 -5.81
CA VAL A 344 6.03 -8.39 -5.53
C VAL A 344 4.67 -8.57 -4.85
N HIS A 345 3.78 -9.44 -5.35
CA HIS A 345 2.50 -9.76 -4.71
C HIS A 345 2.67 -10.25 -3.27
N GLU A 346 3.61 -11.17 -3.02
CA GLU A 346 3.87 -11.69 -1.67
C GLU A 346 4.45 -10.63 -0.74
N THR A 347 5.33 -9.76 -1.24
CA THR A 347 5.88 -8.65 -0.44
C THR A 347 4.80 -7.62 -0.08
N ILE A 348 3.89 -7.31 -1.00
CA ILE A 348 2.75 -6.41 -0.73
C ILE A 348 1.88 -7.02 0.39
N GLU A 349 1.56 -8.31 0.34
CA GLU A 349 0.76 -8.96 1.37
C GLU A 349 1.48 -8.99 2.73
N PHE A 350 2.79 -9.23 2.75
CA PHE A 350 3.61 -9.13 3.95
C PHE A 350 3.56 -7.71 4.56
N CYS A 351 3.75 -6.67 3.75
CA CYS A 351 3.67 -5.28 4.19
C CYS A 351 2.27 -4.92 4.70
N LYS A 352 1.22 -5.39 4.01
CA LYS A 352 -0.18 -5.23 4.41
C LYS A 352 -0.45 -5.82 5.78
N GLY A 353 0.08 -7.01 6.06
CA GLY A 353 -0.04 -7.66 7.36
C GLY A 353 0.56 -6.83 8.49
N ILE A 354 1.73 -6.22 8.28
CA ILE A 354 2.36 -5.31 9.24
C ILE A 354 1.51 -4.06 9.45
N ILE A 355 1.15 -3.38 8.36
CA ILE A 355 0.36 -2.15 8.44
C ILE A 355 -1.00 -2.40 9.11
N THR A 356 -1.70 -3.49 8.78
CA THR A 356 -2.99 -3.82 9.40
C THR A 356 -2.87 -3.99 10.93
N LYS A 357 -1.80 -4.63 11.41
CA LYS A 357 -1.53 -4.73 12.85
C LYS A 357 -1.28 -3.35 13.46
N GLU A 358 -0.49 -2.52 12.80
CA GLU A 358 -0.13 -1.18 13.29
C GLU A 358 -1.37 -0.27 13.36
N LEU A 359 -2.29 -0.33 12.37
CA LEU A 359 -3.55 0.42 12.40
C LEU A 359 -4.39 0.13 13.65
N ASN A 360 -4.24 -1.05 14.23
CA ASN A 360 -5.01 -1.56 15.36
C ASN A 360 -4.16 -1.70 16.64
N SER A 361 -3.02 -1.03 16.71
CA SER A 361 -2.10 -1.08 17.85
C SER A 361 -2.21 0.15 18.75
N ALA A 362 -1.93 -0.02 20.04
CA ALA A 362 -1.75 1.09 20.99
C ALA A 362 -0.31 1.60 20.86
N THR A 363 -0.13 2.65 20.09
CA THR A 363 1.18 3.22 19.73
C THR A 363 1.50 4.49 20.51
N ASP A 364 0.96 4.65 21.70
CA ASP A 364 1.13 5.78 22.61
C ASP A 364 2.15 5.45 23.73
N ASN A 365 2.51 6.43 24.54
CA ASN A 365 3.33 6.30 25.75
C ASN A 365 3.11 7.50 26.71
N PRO A 366 3.01 7.28 28.04
CA PRO A 366 2.80 5.99 28.70
C PRO A 366 1.41 5.40 28.40
N LEU A 367 1.30 4.08 28.49
CA LEU A 367 0.02 3.39 28.33
C LEU A 367 -0.70 3.24 29.66
N ILE A 368 -2.02 3.40 29.64
CA ILE A 368 -2.90 3.30 30.79
C ILE A 368 -3.64 1.96 30.73
N PHE A 369 -3.50 1.16 31.78
CA PHE A 369 -4.16 -0.11 32.00
C PHE A 369 -5.14 0.04 33.16
N ALA A 370 -6.29 0.64 32.89
CA ALA A 370 -7.26 1.02 33.91
C ALA A 370 -7.88 -0.19 34.65
N ASP A 371 -7.89 -1.38 34.04
CA ASP A 371 -8.38 -2.62 34.66
C ASP A 371 -7.41 -3.16 35.72
N GLN A 372 -6.12 -2.91 35.53
CA GLN A 372 -5.04 -3.31 36.43
C GLN A 372 -4.59 -2.17 37.36
N GLU A 373 -5.17 -0.98 37.22
CA GLU A 373 -4.75 0.25 37.91
C GLU A 373 -3.25 0.58 37.71
N GLU A 374 -2.73 0.35 36.48
CA GLU A 374 -1.31 0.56 36.16
C GLU A 374 -1.14 1.61 35.06
N ILE A 375 -0.03 2.34 35.13
CA ILE A 375 0.48 3.22 34.05
C ILE A 375 1.92 2.80 33.78
N ILE A 376 2.18 2.38 32.54
CA ILE A 376 3.47 1.80 32.15
C ILE A 376 4.07 2.61 31.01
N SER A 377 5.33 3.02 31.16
CA SER A 377 6.10 3.67 30.12
C SER A 377 6.89 2.64 29.32
N GLY A 378 6.83 2.71 28.00
CA GLY A 378 7.51 1.81 27.07
C GLY A 378 7.81 2.49 25.74
N GLY A 379 7.96 1.71 24.66
CA GLY A 379 8.40 2.17 23.35
C GLY A 379 7.42 1.91 22.21
N ASN A 380 6.12 1.73 22.46
CA ASN A 380 5.14 1.39 21.42
C ASN A 380 4.92 2.50 20.38
N PHE A 381 5.45 3.68 20.61
CA PHE A 381 5.51 4.77 19.64
C PHE A 381 6.56 4.53 18.55
N HIS A 382 7.47 3.55 18.70
CA HIS A 382 8.57 3.36 17.77
C HIS A 382 8.08 2.84 16.41
N GLY A 383 8.27 3.62 15.37
CA GLY A 383 7.74 3.35 14.02
C GLY A 383 8.57 2.38 13.17
N GLU A 384 9.44 1.54 13.74
CA GLU A 384 10.35 0.67 12.99
C GLU A 384 9.61 -0.38 12.15
N TYR A 385 8.53 -0.97 12.66
CA TYR A 385 7.72 -1.94 11.92
C TYR A 385 7.13 -1.36 10.63
N PRO A 386 6.37 -0.24 10.67
CA PRO A 386 5.85 0.35 9.45
C PRO A 386 6.95 0.96 8.57
N ALA A 387 8.06 1.47 9.14
CA ALA A 387 9.18 2.02 8.37
C ALA A 387 9.82 0.95 7.46
N LYS A 388 10.18 -0.21 8.02
CA LYS A 388 10.73 -1.33 7.24
C LYS A 388 9.75 -1.86 6.22
N ALA A 389 8.47 -1.99 6.58
CA ALA A 389 7.44 -2.42 5.64
C ALA A 389 7.35 -1.47 4.44
N MET A 390 7.49 -0.17 4.63
CA MET A 390 7.44 0.81 3.54
C MET A 390 8.69 0.78 2.65
N ASP A 391 9.87 0.59 3.23
CA ASP A 391 11.08 0.41 2.42
C ASP A 391 11.01 -0.90 1.59
N TYR A 392 10.53 -2.01 2.17
CA TYR A 392 10.32 -3.26 1.42
C TYR A 392 9.26 -3.11 0.32
N LEU A 393 8.17 -2.38 0.59
CA LEU A 393 7.15 -2.09 -0.39
C LEU A 393 7.72 -1.30 -1.58
N ALA A 394 8.51 -0.26 -1.32
CA ALA A 394 9.13 0.55 -2.36
C ALA A 394 10.05 -0.29 -3.27
N ILE A 395 10.90 -1.14 -2.67
CA ILE A 395 11.79 -2.06 -3.40
C ILE A 395 10.98 -3.04 -4.26
N ALA A 396 9.90 -3.60 -3.72
CA ALA A 396 9.10 -4.58 -4.44
C ALA A 396 8.33 -3.96 -5.63
N VAL A 397 7.57 -2.87 -5.40
CA VAL A 397 6.71 -2.32 -6.46
C VAL A 397 7.51 -1.66 -7.58
N GLN A 398 8.70 -1.13 -7.30
CA GLN A 398 9.61 -0.59 -8.29
C GLN A 398 9.97 -1.62 -9.38
N GLU A 399 10.07 -2.93 -9.03
CA GLU A 399 10.37 -3.97 -10.02
C GLU A 399 9.29 -4.11 -11.09
N LEU A 400 8.02 -3.83 -10.76
CA LEU A 400 6.94 -3.77 -11.75
C LEU A 400 7.24 -2.71 -12.82
N ALA A 401 7.66 -1.51 -12.39
CA ALA A 401 8.02 -0.43 -13.30
C ALA A 401 9.27 -0.78 -14.12
N GLN A 402 10.28 -1.40 -13.51
CA GLN A 402 11.50 -1.79 -14.21
C GLN A 402 11.22 -2.84 -15.29
N MET A 403 10.39 -3.84 -15.00
CA MET A 403 9.94 -4.82 -15.97
C MET A 403 9.11 -4.16 -17.10
N SER A 404 8.19 -3.29 -16.73
CA SER A 404 7.29 -2.57 -17.62
C SER A 404 8.07 -1.67 -18.60
N GLU A 405 9.00 -0.88 -18.09
CA GLU A 405 9.83 0.00 -18.93
C GLU A 405 10.68 -0.81 -19.94
N ARG A 406 11.24 -1.95 -19.55
CA ARG A 406 11.96 -2.83 -20.48
C ARG A 406 11.05 -3.47 -21.53
N ARG A 407 9.78 -3.74 -21.21
CA ARG A 407 8.79 -4.20 -22.19
C ARG A 407 8.37 -3.05 -23.12
N LEU A 408 8.23 -1.84 -22.59
CA LEU A 408 7.96 -0.64 -23.38
C LEU A 408 9.10 -0.38 -24.39
N GLU A 409 10.36 -0.46 -23.95
CA GLU A 409 11.51 -0.35 -24.87
C GLU A 409 11.43 -1.37 -25.99
N ARG A 410 11.08 -2.64 -25.66
CA ARG A 410 10.90 -3.68 -26.69
C ARG A 410 9.82 -3.33 -27.70
N LEU A 411 8.70 -2.78 -27.26
CA LEU A 411 7.59 -2.41 -28.16
C LEU A 411 8.00 -1.33 -29.16
N VAL A 412 8.74 -0.31 -28.72
CA VAL A 412 9.15 0.83 -29.57
C VAL A 412 10.40 0.55 -30.42
N ASN A 413 11.12 -0.53 -30.12
CA ASN A 413 12.33 -0.92 -30.82
C ASN A 413 11.99 -1.94 -31.92
N HIS A 414 12.17 -1.54 -33.19
CA HIS A 414 11.87 -2.37 -34.36
C HIS A 414 12.60 -3.72 -34.33
N GLU A 415 13.89 -3.75 -33.97
CA GLU A 415 14.70 -4.97 -33.96
C GLU A 415 14.20 -6.02 -32.96
N LEU A 416 13.56 -5.56 -31.87
CA LEU A 416 13.07 -6.41 -30.78
C LEU A 416 11.60 -6.81 -30.96
N SER A 417 10.78 -5.98 -31.60
CA SER A 417 9.35 -6.18 -31.76
C SER A 417 8.93 -6.64 -33.16
N GLY A 418 9.68 -6.24 -34.18
CA GLY A 418 9.27 -6.34 -35.57
C GLY A 418 8.15 -5.35 -35.96
N LEU A 419 7.78 -4.43 -35.05
CA LEU A 419 6.84 -3.35 -35.29
C LEU A 419 7.60 -2.10 -35.79
N PRO A 420 6.93 -1.12 -36.41
CA PRO A 420 7.58 0.14 -36.82
C PRO A 420 8.27 0.83 -35.65
N THR A 421 9.48 1.37 -35.89
CA THR A 421 10.26 2.09 -34.88
C THR A 421 9.42 3.19 -34.22
N PHE A 422 9.45 3.27 -32.89
CA PHE A 422 8.66 4.16 -32.06
C PHE A 422 7.14 4.11 -32.30
N LEU A 423 6.66 3.04 -32.92
CA LEU A 423 5.25 2.78 -33.23
C LEU A 423 4.60 3.92 -34.04
N THR A 424 5.33 4.43 -35.03
CA THR A 424 4.83 5.44 -35.98
C THR A 424 4.94 4.96 -37.43
N LYS A 425 3.99 5.35 -38.28
CA LYS A 425 3.97 4.98 -39.70
C LYS A 425 5.01 5.76 -40.53
N PHE A 426 5.24 7.02 -40.17
CA PHE A 426 6.06 7.97 -40.92
C PHE A 426 7.22 8.47 -40.05
N GLY A 427 8.13 7.53 -39.72
CA GLY A 427 9.33 7.86 -38.96
C GLY A 427 10.17 8.93 -39.63
N GLY A 428 10.76 9.84 -38.87
CA GLY A 428 11.47 11.02 -39.38
C GLY A 428 10.59 12.26 -39.43
N LEU A 429 9.39 12.18 -40.01
CA LEU A 429 8.38 13.24 -39.88
C LEU A 429 7.74 13.21 -38.48
N ASN A 430 7.48 12.01 -37.97
CA ASN A 430 6.95 11.76 -36.63
C ASN A 430 7.97 11.04 -35.76
N SER A 431 8.00 11.37 -34.48
CA SER A 431 8.83 10.72 -33.44
C SER A 431 8.06 9.60 -32.70
N GLY A 432 6.74 9.57 -32.80
CA GLY A 432 5.89 8.55 -32.19
C GLY A 432 6.04 8.49 -30.66
N LEU A 433 6.20 7.29 -30.12
CA LEU A 433 6.30 7.06 -28.66
C LEU A 433 7.76 7.10 -28.13
N MET A 434 8.73 7.64 -28.86
CA MET A 434 10.11 7.74 -28.44
C MET A 434 10.25 8.38 -27.05
N THR A 435 9.70 9.57 -26.86
CA THR A 435 9.82 10.31 -25.59
C THR A 435 8.94 9.75 -24.47
N VAL A 436 7.92 8.98 -24.78
CA VAL A 436 7.13 8.24 -23.77
C VAL A 436 8.00 7.18 -23.10
N GLN A 437 8.84 6.45 -23.86
CA GLN A 437 9.79 5.50 -23.30
C GLN A 437 10.88 6.22 -22.49
N LEU A 438 11.41 7.34 -22.96
CA LEU A 438 12.39 8.14 -22.20
C LEU A 438 11.81 8.63 -20.86
N CYS A 439 10.55 9.05 -20.84
CA CYS A 439 9.85 9.44 -19.61
C CYS A 439 9.72 8.25 -18.65
N ALA A 440 9.31 7.09 -19.13
CA ALA A 440 9.26 5.87 -18.31
C ALA A 440 10.64 5.50 -17.73
N ALA A 441 11.70 5.58 -18.55
CA ALA A 441 13.06 5.32 -18.12
C ALA A 441 13.54 6.30 -17.04
N SER A 442 13.18 7.59 -17.13
CA SER A 442 13.52 8.59 -16.11
C SER A 442 12.85 8.27 -14.77
N LEU A 443 11.56 7.94 -14.77
CA LEU A 443 10.82 7.55 -13.56
C LEU A 443 11.39 6.30 -12.91
N VAL A 444 11.77 5.29 -13.70
CA VAL A 444 12.44 4.08 -13.19
C VAL A 444 13.80 4.40 -12.59
N SER A 445 14.56 5.31 -13.19
CA SER A 445 15.85 5.75 -12.66
C SER A 445 15.68 6.46 -11.31
N GLU A 446 14.71 7.37 -11.19
CA GLU A 446 14.38 8.04 -9.92
C GLU A 446 13.94 7.03 -8.86
N ASN A 447 13.12 6.04 -9.22
CA ASN A 447 12.70 4.99 -8.29
C ASN A 447 13.87 4.24 -7.68
N LYS A 448 14.96 3.99 -8.41
CA LYS A 448 16.15 3.32 -7.85
C LYS A 448 16.76 4.10 -6.69
N VAL A 449 16.76 5.44 -6.76
CA VAL A 449 17.18 6.30 -5.64
C VAL A 449 16.17 6.27 -4.50
N LEU A 450 14.87 6.37 -4.83
CA LEU A 450 13.80 6.34 -3.83
C LEU A 450 13.70 4.99 -3.09
N CYS A 451 14.18 3.89 -3.69
CA CYS A 451 14.23 2.57 -3.05
C CYS A 451 15.40 2.41 -2.06
N HIS A 452 16.30 3.40 -1.92
CA HIS A 452 17.31 3.35 -0.88
C HIS A 452 16.64 3.36 0.51
N PRO A 453 16.89 2.33 1.38
CA PRO A 453 16.13 2.19 2.63
C PRO A 453 16.34 3.37 3.58
N SER A 454 15.26 4.04 3.98
CA SER A 454 15.32 5.12 4.99
C SER A 454 15.42 4.56 6.40
N SER A 455 14.79 3.42 6.67
CA SER A 455 14.81 2.77 7.99
C SER A 455 16.21 2.28 8.41
N ALA A 456 17.16 2.22 7.47
CA ALA A 456 18.56 1.90 7.76
C ALA A 456 19.39 3.13 8.18
N ASP A 457 18.84 4.34 8.09
CA ASP A 457 19.54 5.62 8.32
C ASP A 457 19.07 6.28 9.62
N SER A 458 19.27 5.59 10.76
CA SER A 458 18.95 6.14 12.08
C SER A 458 19.94 7.22 12.50
N ILE A 459 19.43 8.32 13.06
CA ILE A 459 20.22 9.43 13.61
C ILE A 459 19.78 9.75 15.03
N PRO A 460 20.70 9.99 15.98
CA PRO A 460 20.33 10.34 17.34
C PRO A 460 19.72 11.74 17.43
N THR A 461 18.66 11.88 18.23
CA THR A 461 17.94 13.14 18.47
C THR A 461 17.69 13.36 19.96
N SER A 462 17.10 14.52 20.32
CA SER A 462 16.65 14.81 21.69
C SER A 462 17.77 14.66 22.75
N CYS A 463 18.94 15.26 22.51
CA CYS A 463 20.12 15.15 23.39
C CYS A 463 20.55 13.69 23.64
N ASN A 464 20.50 12.85 22.60
CA ASN A 464 20.77 11.40 22.65
C ASN A 464 19.80 10.57 23.51
N GLN A 465 18.70 11.13 24.01
CA GLN A 465 17.66 10.33 24.65
C GLN A 465 16.97 9.41 23.62
N GLU A 466 16.85 9.88 22.38
CA GLU A 466 16.30 9.17 21.24
C GLU A 466 17.45 8.77 20.31
N ASP A 467 18.29 7.84 20.77
CA ASP A 467 19.56 7.44 20.14
C ASP A 467 19.38 6.46 18.97
N HIS A 468 18.17 5.94 18.76
CA HIS A 468 17.76 5.13 17.61
C HIS A 468 16.33 5.51 17.18
N VAL A 469 16.17 5.93 15.91
CA VAL A 469 14.90 6.41 15.33
C VAL A 469 14.55 5.64 14.06
N SER A 470 13.26 5.59 13.70
CA SER A 470 12.76 4.71 12.65
C SER A 470 12.87 5.27 11.22
N MET A 471 12.94 6.59 11.06
CA MET A 471 12.84 7.31 9.77
C MET A 471 11.55 6.98 8.97
N GLY A 472 10.50 6.50 9.67
CA GLY A 472 9.28 5.95 9.07
C GLY A 472 8.50 6.94 8.21
N GLY A 473 8.42 8.20 8.63
CA GLY A 473 7.74 9.24 7.85
C GLY A 473 8.33 9.42 6.45
N PHE A 474 9.66 9.36 6.32
CA PHE A 474 10.33 9.42 5.03
C PHE A 474 10.14 8.11 4.23
N ALA A 475 10.26 6.94 4.88
CA ALA A 475 10.02 5.65 4.23
C ALA A 475 8.62 5.59 3.58
N ALA A 476 7.57 6.03 4.31
CA ALA A 476 6.19 6.02 3.80
C ALA A 476 5.98 7.00 2.64
N ARG A 477 6.53 8.22 2.72
CA ARG A 477 6.46 9.19 1.61
C ARG A 477 7.15 8.69 0.36
N LYS A 478 8.35 8.08 0.48
CA LYS A 478 9.06 7.47 -0.65
C LYS A 478 8.27 6.33 -1.27
N ALA A 479 7.77 5.39 -0.45
CA ALA A 479 6.98 4.27 -0.94
C ALA A 479 5.76 4.73 -1.75
N LEU A 480 5.04 5.74 -1.25
CA LEU A 480 3.90 6.31 -1.97
C LEU A 480 4.33 6.97 -3.30
N LYS A 481 5.47 7.65 -3.32
CA LYS A 481 6.02 8.26 -4.53
C LYS A 481 6.44 7.21 -5.56
N VAL A 482 7.07 6.12 -5.13
CA VAL A 482 7.40 4.98 -6.00
C VAL A 482 6.12 4.39 -6.61
N VAL A 483 5.07 4.18 -5.81
CA VAL A 483 3.77 3.70 -6.32
C VAL A 483 3.21 4.62 -7.41
N GLU A 484 3.27 5.94 -7.22
CA GLU A 484 2.84 6.93 -8.23
C GLU A 484 3.61 6.82 -9.54
N HIS A 485 4.92 6.65 -9.46
CA HIS A 485 5.76 6.45 -10.66
C HIS A 485 5.44 5.13 -11.35
N VAL A 486 5.19 4.06 -10.60
CA VAL A 486 4.82 2.75 -11.17
C VAL A 486 3.49 2.82 -11.92
N GLU A 487 2.47 3.52 -11.39
CA GLU A 487 1.21 3.77 -12.10
C GLU A 487 1.46 4.44 -13.46
N ALA A 488 2.32 5.45 -13.50
CA ALA A 488 2.65 6.17 -14.72
C ALA A 488 3.40 5.29 -15.75
N VAL A 489 4.39 4.53 -15.30
CA VAL A 489 5.17 3.64 -16.19
C VAL A 489 4.30 2.54 -16.78
N LEU A 490 3.44 1.92 -15.97
CA LEU A 490 2.46 0.92 -16.43
C LEU A 490 1.48 1.50 -17.47
N ALA A 491 1.01 2.73 -17.26
CA ALA A 491 0.15 3.41 -18.22
C ALA A 491 0.87 3.68 -19.56
N MET A 492 2.16 4.03 -19.52
CA MET A 492 2.97 4.25 -20.71
C MET A 492 3.21 2.94 -21.50
N GLU A 493 3.48 1.82 -20.82
CA GLU A 493 3.55 0.50 -21.44
C GLU A 493 2.21 0.14 -22.09
N LEU A 494 1.11 0.35 -21.38
CA LEU A 494 -0.24 0.05 -21.88
C LEU A 494 -0.58 0.85 -23.14
N ILE A 495 -0.24 2.14 -23.19
CA ILE A 495 -0.37 2.99 -24.38
C ILE A 495 0.40 2.39 -25.55
N ALA A 496 1.66 2.00 -25.33
CA ALA A 496 2.51 1.43 -26.37
C ALA A 496 2.00 0.07 -26.87
N ALA A 497 1.53 -0.80 -25.97
CA ALA A 497 0.92 -2.07 -26.34
C ALA A 497 -0.33 -1.85 -27.20
N CYS A 498 -1.21 -0.93 -26.80
CA CYS A 498 -2.39 -0.58 -27.60
C CYS A 498 -2.00 0.03 -28.96
N GLN A 499 -0.96 0.86 -29.01
CA GLN A 499 -0.47 1.40 -30.30
C GLN A 499 0.17 0.31 -31.16
N GLY A 500 0.87 -0.65 -30.56
CA GLY A 500 1.39 -1.84 -31.27
C GLY A 500 0.29 -2.66 -31.95
N MET A 501 -0.88 -2.80 -31.30
CA MET A 501 -2.04 -3.48 -31.88
C MET A 501 -2.54 -2.80 -33.17
N GLU A 502 -2.40 -1.48 -33.33
CA GLU A 502 -2.79 -0.80 -34.57
C GLU A 502 -2.03 -1.32 -35.78
N PHE A 503 -0.75 -1.69 -35.60
CA PHE A 503 0.10 -2.24 -36.67
C PHE A 503 -0.13 -3.74 -36.92
N LEU A 504 -0.89 -4.40 -36.04
CA LEU A 504 -1.26 -5.82 -36.21
C LEU A 504 -2.65 -6.01 -36.78
N LYS A 505 -3.44 -4.94 -36.94
CA LYS A 505 -4.77 -5.01 -37.59
C LYS A 505 -4.68 -5.62 -38.97
N PRO A 506 -5.65 -6.48 -39.38
CA PRO A 506 -6.95 -6.71 -38.73
C PRO A 506 -6.97 -7.73 -37.60
N LEU A 507 -5.82 -8.32 -37.22
CA LEU A 507 -5.73 -9.35 -36.17
C LEU A 507 -6.16 -8.79 -34.81
N LYS A 508 -6.86 -9.62 -34.04
CA LYS A 508 -7.34 -9.30 -32.69
C LYS A 508 -6.63 -10.12 -31.63
N SER A 509 -6.45 -9.54 -30.47
CA SER A 509 -6.04 -10.23 -29.26
C SER A 509 -7.17 -11.09 -28.70
N THR A 510 -6.96 -11.74 -27.55
CA THR A 510 -8.02 -12.45 -26.84
C THR A 510 -9.17 -11.50 -26.51
N THR A 511 -10.40 -12.05 -26.44
CA THR A 511 -11.60 -11.23 -26.15
C THR A 511 -11.43 -10.40 -24.86
N THR A 512 -10.74 -10.94 -23.86
CA THR A 512 -10.51 -10.27 -22.59
C THR A 512 -9.51 -9.12 -22.71
N LEU A 513 -8.39 -9.33 -23.41
CA LEU A 513 -7.40 -8.29 -23.66
C LEU A 513 -7.90 -7.22 -24.64
N GLN A 514 -8.79 -7.62 -25.58
CA GLN A 514 -9.45 -6.66 -26.47
C GLN A 514 -10.29 -5.63 -25.68
N LYS A 515 -10.96 -6.03 -24.59
CA LYS A 515 -11.68 -5.08 -23.72
C LYS A 515 -10.75 -4.05 -23.08
N VAL A 516 -9.53 -4.46 -22.73
CA VAL A 516 -8.52 -3.52 -22.21
C VAL A 516 -8.11 -2.51 -23.28
N TYR A 517 -7.83 -2.99 -24.50
CA TYR A 517 -7.56 -2.13 -25.63
C TYR A 517 -8.71 -1.15 -25.88
N ASP A 518 -9.95 -1.63 -25.95
CA ASP A 518 -11.13 -0.79 -26.20
C ASP A 518 -11.30 0.28 -25.11
N LEU A 519 -11.08 -0.10 -23.84
CA LEU A 519 -11.11 0.84 -22.71
C LEU A 519 -10.06 1.96 -22.86
N VAL A 520 -8.82 1.60 -23.19
CA VAL A 520 -7.75 2.61 -23.38
C VAL A 520 -8.11 3.54 -24.54
N ARG A 521 -8.70 3.00 -25.62
CA ARG A 521 -9.11 3.79 -26.80
C ARG A 521 -10.23 4.80 -26.52
N THR A 522 -10.91 4.69 -25.39
CA THR A 522 -11.87 5.74 -24.97
C THR A 522 -11.17 7.05 -24.57
N VAL A 523 -9.91 6.99 -24.12
CA VAL A 523 -9.16 8.14 -23.59
C VAL A 523 -7.86 8.44 -24.34
N PHE A 524 -7.30 7.46 -25.06
CA PHE A 524 -6.10 7.59 -25.88
C PHE A 524 -6.37 7.10 -27.30
N LYS A 525 -6.55 8.03 -28.24
CA LYS A 525 -6.82 7.72 -29.66
C LYS A 525 -5.58 7.12 -30.33
N PRO A 526 -5.74 6.31 -31.41
CA PRO A 526 -4.61 5.88 -32.23
C PRO A 526 -3.70 7.04 -32.61
N LEU A 527 -2.38 6.81 -32.53
CA LEU A 527 -1.38 7.81 -32.88
C LEU A 527 -1.09 7.71 -34.40
N GLU A 528 -1.82 8.49 -35.19
CA GLU A 528 -1.61 8.58 -36.64
C GLU A 528 -0.46 9.56 -36.96
N GLU A 529 -0.41 10.68 -36.24
CA GLU A 529 0.60 11.75 -36.31
C GLU A 529 0.96 12.22 -34.90
N ASP A 530 2.14 12.82 -34.75
CA ASP A 530 2.59 13.38 -33.48
C ASP A 530 1.63 14.48 -33.01
N ARG A 531 1.29 14.46 -31.72
CA ARG A 531 0.42 15.44 -31.06
C ARG A 531 0.80 15.62 -29.61
N TYR A 532 0.22 16.63 -28.97
CA TYR A 532 0.40 16.86 -27.52
C TYR A 532 -0.33 15.75 -26.72
N MET A 533 0.44 14.76 -26.24
CA MET A 533 -0.08 13.54 -25.62
C MET A 533 -0.25 13.61 -24.10
N HIS A 534 0.32 14.60 -23.41
CA HIS A 534 0.30 14.63 -21.93
C HIS A 534 -1.11 14.45 -21.32
N PRO A 535 -2.17 15.16 -21.76
CA PRO A 535 -3.52 14.97 -21.20
C PRO A 535 -4.05 13.55 -21.38
N GLU A 536 -3.78 12.92 -22.53
CA GLU A 536 -4.21 11.55 -22.80
C GLU A 536 -3.43 10.54 -21.95
N ILE A 537 -2.11 10.73 -21.78
CA ILE A 537 -1.28 9.92 -20.90
C ILE A 537 -1.81 10.01 -19.46
N GLN A 538 -2.12 11.21 -18.99
CA GLN A 538 -2.69 11.41 -17.66
C GLN A 538 -4.05 10.73 -17.51
N ALA A 539 -4.88 10.70 -18.55
CA ALA A 539 -6.15 9.98 -18.53
C ALA A 539 -5.95 8.46 -18.41
N VAL A 540 -4.94 7.89 -19.09
CA VAL A 540 -4.61 6.45 -18.94
C VAL A 540 -4.03 6.16 -17.56
N ILE A 541 -3.19 7.04 -16.99
CA ILE A 541 -2.72 6.93 -15.60
C ILE A 541 -3.92 6.88 -14.63
N ASN A 542 -4.94 7.70 -14.86
CA ASN A 542 -6.15 7.68 -14.05
C ASN A 542 -6.93 6.37 -14.19
N LEU A 543 -7.01 5.76 -15.40
CA LEU A 543 -7.60 4.42 -15.55
C LEU A 543 -6.88 3.37 -14.69
N VAL A 544 -5.54 3.41 -14.64
CA VAL A 544 -4.73 2.52 -13.78
C VAL A 544 -5.00 2.81 -12.30
N ARG A 545 -4.96 4.07 -11.90
CA ARG A 545 -5.19 4.50 -10.51
C ARG A 545 -6.57 4.13 -9.98
N GLU A 546 -7.58 4.26 -10.83
CA GLU A 546 -8.96 3.90 -10.54
C GLU A 546 -9.25 2.40 -10.66
N ASN A 547 -8.22 1.57 -10.95
CA ASN A 547 -8.34 0.12 -11.11
C ASN A 547 -9.18 -0.35 -12.31
N LYS A 548 -9.43 0.51 -13.30
CA LYS A 548 -10.32 0.21 -14.43
C LYS A 548 -9.81 -0.90 -15.33
N ILE A 549 -8.49 -1.07 -15.43
CA ILE A 549 -7.88 -2.15 -16.23
C ILE A 549 -8.22 -3.52 -15.61
N TRP A 550 -8.13 -3.62 -14.27
CA TRP A 550 -8.54 -4.84 -13.57
C TRP A 550 -10.04 -5.09 -13.66
N ASP A 551 -10.85 -4.05 -13.46
CA ASP A 551 -12.32 -4.15 -13.52
C ASP A 551 -12.82 -4.66 -14.89
N ALA A 552 -12.10 -4.34 -15.97
CA ALA A 552 -12.44 -4.81 -17.32
C ALA A 552 -12.22 -6.32 -17.50
N VAL A 553 -11.29 -6.94 -16.75
CA VAL A 553 -10.90 -8.35 -16.93
C VAL A 553 -11.33 -9.26 -15.77
N SER A 554 -11.51 -8.74 -14.56
CA SER A 554 -11.80 -9.53 -13.37
C SER A 554 -13.03 -10.43 -13.52
N PRO A 555 -14.15 -10.03 -14.12
CA PRO A 555 -15.31 -10.93 -14.29
C PRO A 555 -15.03 -12.16 -15.15
N PHE A 556 -14.04 -12.06 -16.06
CA PHE A 556 -13.59 -13.21 -16.83
C PHE A 556 -12.65 -14.09 -16.03
N LEU A 557 -11.70 -13.47 -15.31
CA LEU A 557 -10.72 -14.18 -14.47
C LEU A 557 -11.40 -14.97 -13.35
N ASP A 558 -12.44 -14.42 -12.73
CA ASP A 558 -13.23 -15.08 -11.69
C ASP A 558 -13.90 -16.34 -12.25
N ARG A 559 -14.56 -16.25 -13.41
CA ARG A 559 -15.16 -17.42 -14.09
C ARG A 559 -14.10 -18.47 -14.48
N MET A 560 -12.92 -18.05 -14.90
CA MET A 560 -11.82 -18.98 -15.22
C MET A 560 -11.27 -19.67 -13.98
N ALA A 561 -11.25 -19.01 -12.83
CA ALA A 561 -10.85 -19.60 -11.56
C ALA A 561 -11.84 -20.68 -11.11
N ASP A 562 -13.14 -20.43 -11.26
CA ASP A 562 -14.20 -21.43 -10.97
C ASP A 562 -14.06 -22.65 -11.88
N LEU A 563 -13.88 -22.43 -13.19
CA LEU A 563 -13.68 -23.51 -14.16
C LEU A 563 -12.41 -24.33 -13.89
N GLU A 564 -11.30 -23.68 -13.49
CA GLU A 564 -10.05 -24.39 -13.15
C GLU A 564 -10.20 -25.20 -11.85
N SER A 565 -11.04 -24.77 -10.91
CA SER A 565 -11.38 -25.54 -9.70
C SER A 565 -12.11 -26.83 -10.06
N ASP A 566 -13.08 -26.75 -10.97
CA ASP A 566 -13.88 -27.90 -11.41
C ASP A 566 -13.13 -28.79 -12.41
N PHE A 567 -12.29 -28.17 -13.26
CA PHE A 567 -11.54 -28.81 -14.33
C PHE A 567 -10.08 -28.33 -14.32
N PRO A 568 -9.18 -28.93 -13.53
CA PRO A 568 -7.80 -28.42 -13.31
C PRO A 568 -6.93 -28.28 -14.58
N ASP A 569 -7.29 -28.95 -15.66
CA ASP A 569 -6.57 -28.87 -16.95
C ASP A 569 -7.20 -27.91 -17.97
N VAL A 570 -8.28 -27.20 -17.63
CA VAL A 570 -9.02 -26.31 -18.55
C VAL A 570 -8.14 -25.17 -19.12
N LEU A 571 -7.18 -24.68 -18.34
CA LEU A 571 -6.22 -23.66 -18.76
C LEU A 571 -4.92 -24.25 -19.31
N ARG A 572 -4.94 -25.52 -19.69
CA ARG A 572 -3.77 -26.22 -20.25
C ARG A 572 -3.48 -25.72 -21.66
N GLN A 573 -2.32 -25.13 -21.86
CA GLN A 573 -1.92 -24.51 -23.14
C GLN A 573 -0.98 -25.40 -23.96
N ASN A 574 -1.16 -26.70 -23.94
CA ASN A 574 -0.19 -27.64 -24.51
C ASN A 574 -0.19 -27.70 -26.04
N THR A 575 -1.28 -27.33 -26.71
CA THR A 575 -1.44 -27.55 -28.15
C THR A 575 -1.47 -26.26 -28.97
N THR A 576 -1.72 -25.14 -28.34
CA THR A 576 -1.99 -23.86 -29.01
C THR A 576 -0.88 -22.82 -28.91
N SER A 577 0.15 -23.07 -28.06
CA SER A 577 1.33 -22.21 -28.01
C SER A 577 2.11 -22.25 -29.34
N PRO A 578 2.51 -21.12 -29.90
CA PRO A 578 3.31 -21.06 -31.12
C PRO A 578 4.58 -21.94 -31.08
N THR A 579 5.24 -22.03 -29.91
CA THR A 579 6.42 -22.88 -29.71
C THR A 579 6.11 -24.37 -29.49
N ALA A 580 4.88 -24.75 -29.19
CA ALA A 580 4.50 -26.16 -29.02
C ALA A 580 4.50 -26.94 -30.35
N ALA A 581 4.19 -26.26 -31.45
CA ALA A 581 4.20 -26.85 -32.79
C ALA A 581 5.59 -27.35 -33.21
N LEU A 582 6.65 -26.66 -32.80
CA LEU A 582 8.06 -27.08 -33.08
C LEU A 582 8.49 -28.33 -32.32
N LEU A 583 7.94 -28.57 -31.13
CA LEU A 583 8.26 -29.76 -30.32
C LEU A 583 7.49 -31.01 -30.76
N ASN A 584 6.33 -30.84 -31.37
CA ASN A 584 5.50 -31.96 -31.87
C ASN A 584 5.90 -32.42 -33.29
N SER A 585 6.64 -31.62 -34.08
CA SER A 585 7.11 -31.97 -35.40
C SER A 585 8.39 -32.84 -35.41
N SER A 586 9.03 -33.07 -34.24
CA SER A 586 10.27 -33.82 -34.12
C SER A 586 10.10 -35.33 -33.81
N CYS A 587 8.86 -35.85 -33.84
CA CYS A 587 8.59 -37.29 -33.65
C CYS A 587 8.08 -37.98 -34.93
N GLY A 588 8.70 -37.71 -36.05
CA GLY A 588 8.39 -38.39 -37.31
C GLY A 588 9.48 -38.14 -38.34
N GLU A 589 10.41 -39.09 -38.42
CA GLU A 589 11.31 -39.37 -39.53
C GLU A 589 12.34 -38.32 -39.98
N THR A 590 13.60 -38.72 -39.82
CA THR A 590 14.82 -38.24 -40.47
C THR A 590 15.30 -36.84 -40.15
N CYS A 591 16.09 -36.77 -39.11
CA CYS A 591 17.07 -35.72 -38.90
C CYS A 591 18.10 -35.73 -40.05
N ALA A 592 17.82 -34.97 -41.11
CA ALA A 592 18.85 -34.54 -42.03
C ALA A 592 19.62 -33.41 -41.32
N THR A 593 20.81 -33.75 -40.86
CA THR A 593 21.79 -32.84 -40.30
C THR A 593 22.11 -31.74 -41.30
N SER A 594 21.47 -30.59 -41.21
CA SER A 594 22.05 -29.35 -41.68
C SER A 594 22.72 -28.67 -40.47
N ALA A 595 24.00 -28.97 -40.32
CA ALA A 595 24.90 -28.21 -39.48
C ALA A 595 24.87 -26.77 -39.96
N ILE A 596 24.19 -25.90 -39.22
CA ILE A 596 24.34 -24.45 -39.37
C ILE A 596 25.74 -24.14 -38.84
N SER A 597 26.66 -23.85 -39.76
CA SER A 597 28.02 -23.44 -39.43
C SER A 597 27.96 -22.12 -38.64
N PHE A 598 28.62 -22.07 -37.50
CA PHE A 598 28.78 -20.91 -36.62
C PHE A 598 29.67 -19.80 -37.18
N ASP A 599 29.97 -19.79 -38.50
CA ASP A 599 30.97 -18.90 -39.12
C ASP A 599 30.41 -17.56 -39.65
N LYS A 600 29.31 -17.05 -39.14
CA LYS A 600 28.76 -15.75 -39.59
C LYS A 600 28.69 -14.63 -38.56
N TYR A 601 29.28 -14.77 -37.38
CA TYR A 601 29.36 -13.66 -36.41
C TYR A 601 30.77 -13.51 -35.82
N ALA A 602 31.78 -13.39 -36.69
CA ALA A 602 33.05 -12.85 -36.32
C ALA A 602 33.37 -11.71 -37.31
N HIS A 603 32.85 -10.51 -36.97
CA HIS A 603 33.44 -9.21 -37.28
C HIS A 603 32.63 -8.12 -36.58
#